data_be6a3c4be275e5a41251a388cb6070bd
#
_entry.id   be6a3c4be275e5a41251a388cb6070bd
#
_cell.length_a   1.000
_cell.length_b   1.000
_cell.length_c   1.000
_cell.angle_alpha   90.00
_cell.angle_beta   90.00
_cell.angle_gamma   90.00
#
_symmetry.space_group_name_H-M   'P 1'
#
loop_
_entity.id
_entity.type
_entity.pdbx_description
1 polymer ?
#
loop_
_entity_poly.entity_id
_entity_poly.type
_entity_poly.pdbx_seq_one_letter_code
_entity_poly.pdbx_strand_id
1 'polypeptide(L)'
;MDLDSVVDFVNEAHEEIGKYCVEITLSPEKLMAEDYCVDELSWESVPYGEDDVNDVPDDRRGIYAFAVCHENDVLPPNGCVFYIGIAGRDSNRSLRERYKDYLNAKKILKRERIARMIGTWHQVLRFYYAPVDDDMSSDDLKTLEKQLNTALLPVFAEGDLEGDVKKKRRAFR
;
A
#
# COMPACT_ATOMS: atom_id res chain seq x y z
N MET A 1 32.98 -27.10 -16.44
CA MET A 1 31.83 -26.58 -15.67
C MET A 1 30.97 -25.82 -16.65
N ASP A 2 29.75 -26.27 -16.85
CA ASP A 2 28.80 -25.60 -17.76
C ASP A 2 28.19 -24.38 -17.03
N LEU A 3 28.78 -23.22 -17.26
CA LEU A 3 28.33 -21.97 -16.67
C LEU A 3 27.05 -21.46 -17.34
N ASP A 4 26.77 -21.85 -18.56
CA ASP A 4 25.58 -21.37 -19.29
C ASP A 4 24.32 -21.91 -18.64
N SER A 5 24.30 -23.19 -18.25
CA SER A 5 23.17 -23.77 -17.53
C SER A 5 22.93 -23.14 -16.14
N VAL A 6 23.96 -22.65 -15.48
CA VAL A 6 23.85 -21.93 -14.20
C VAL A 6 23.25 -20.52 -14.41
N VAL A 7 23.69 -19.85 -15.49
CA VAL A 7 23.15 -18.52 -15.85
C VAL A 7 21.68 -18.64 -16.25
N ASP A 8 21.34 -19.64 -17.05
CA ASP A 8 19.96 -19.89 -17.47
C ASP A 8 19.03 -20.15 -16.26
N PHE A 9 19.47 -20.99 -15.33
CA PHE A 9 18.73 -21.26 -14.09
C PHE A 9 18.49 -19.98 -13.26
N VAL A 10 19.50 -19.11 -13.12
CA VAL A 10 19.36 -17.85 -12.37
C VAL A 10 18.40 -16.90 -13.06
N ASN A 11 18.45 -16.81 -14.39
CA ASN A 11 17.53 -15.97 -15.17
C ASN A 11 16.09 -16.47 -15.04
N GLU A 12 15.86 -17.78 -15.21
CA GLU A 12 14.58 -18.43 -15.04
C GLU A 12 14.00 -18.18 -13.63
N ALA A 13 14.80 -18.41 -12.59
CA ALA A 13 14.41 -18.17 -11.20
C ALA A 13 14.06 -16.69 -10.94
N HIS A 14 14.78 -15.75 -11.57
CA HIS A 14 14.45 -14.34 -11.47
C HIS A 14 13.13 -14.00 -12.19
N GLU A 15 12.91 -14.53 -13.38
CA GLU A 15 11.68 -14.30 -14.15
C GLU A 15 10.45 -14.91 -13.49
N GLU A 16 10.58 -16.10 -12.90
CA GLU A 16 9.46 -16.81 -12.28
C GLU A 16 9.14 -16.31 -10.87
N ILE A 17 10.13 -16.15 -10.02
CA ILE A 17 9.96 -15.89 -8.57
C ILE A 17 10.56 -14.55 -8.16
N GLY A 18 11.76 -14.20 -8.62
CA GLY A 18 12.53 -13.05 -8.14
C GLY A 18 11.80 -11.72 -8.28
N LYS A 19 11.03 -11.54 -9.34
CA LYS A 19 10.21 -10.33 -9.57
C LYS A 19 9.16 -10.09 -8.47
N TYR A 20 8.74 -11.14 -7.76
CA TYR A 20 7.77 -11.06 -6.66
C TYR A 20 8.42 -10.85 -5.30
N CYS A 21 9.74 -10.92 -5.21
CA CYS A 21 10.44 -10.75 -3.95
C CYS A 21 10.33 -9.30 -3.45
N VAL A 22 9.86 -9.14 -2.23
CA VAL A 22 9.80 -7.86 -1.51
C VAL A 22 10.29 -8.03 -0.09
N GLU A 23 10.92 -7.00 0.43
CA GLU A 23 11.32 -6.94 1.82
C GLU A 23 10.15 -6.41 2.66
N ILE A 24 9.72 -7.19 3.64
CA ILE A 24 8.66 -6.85 4.60
C ILE A 24 9.30 -6.55 5.93
N THR A 25 8.95 -5.41 6.51
CA THR A 25 9.34 -5.03 7.86
C THR A 25 8.10 -5.02 8.75
N LEU A 26 8.12 -5.81 9.83
CA LEU A 26 7.06 -5.83 10.84
C LEU A 26 7.67 -5.44 12.18
N SER A 27 7.06 -4.48 12.88
CA SER A 27 7.44 -4.10 14.24
C SER A 27 6.30 -4.42 15.20
N PRO A 28 6.40 -5.48 16.01
CA PRO A 28 5.34 -5.82 16.97
C PRO A 28 5.04 -4.69 17.94
N GLU A 29 6.06 -3.98 18.41
CA GLU A 29 5.91 -2.84 19.32
C GLU A 29 5.05 -1.73 18.71
N LYS A 30 5.27 -1.42 17.43
CA LYS A 30 4.51 -0.37 16.73
C LYS A 30 3.09 -0.80 16.38
N LEU A 31 2.91 -2.06 15.99
CA LEU A 31 1.58 -2.60 15.68
C LEU A 31 0.68 -2.70 16.91
N MET A 32 1.28 -2.84 18.10
CA MET A 32 0.56 -2.95 19.37
C MET A 32 0.54 -1.65 20.17
N ALA A 33 1.13 -0.57 19.65
CA ALA A 33 1.16 0.70 20.36
C ALA A 33 -0.22 1.40 20.31
N GLU A 34 -0.74 1.73 21.48
CA GLU A 34 -2.03 2.44 21.64
C GLU A 34 -2.03 3.84 20.99
N ASP A 35 -0.86 4.42 20.75
CA ASP A 35 -0.70 5.73 20.10
C ASP A 35 -1.06 5.73 18.60
N TYR A 36 -1.23 4.57 18.00
CA TYR A 36 -1.57 4.42 16.59
C TYR A 36 -3.00 3.91 16.44
N CYS A 37 -3.95 4.81 16.23
CA CYS A 37 -5.39 4.53 16.12
C CYS A 37 -5.77 3.74 14.85
N VAL A 38 -5.11 2.61 14.62
CA VAL A 38 -5.35 1.76 13.43
C VAL A 38 -6.75 1.13 13.48
N ASP A 39 -7.20 0.79 14.69
CA ASP A 39 -8.46 0.09 14.93
C ASP A 39 -9.69 1.02 14.95
N GLU A 40 -9.49 2.34 14.95
CA GLU A 40 -10.58 3.32 14.96
C GLU A 40 -11.17 3.59 13.56
N LEU A 41 -10.51 3.09 12.51
CA LEU A 41 -10.93 3.30 11.13
C LEU A 41 -11.81 2.16 10.63
N SER A 42 -12.96 2.52 10.05
CA SER A 42 -13.83 1.56 9.36
C SER A 42 -13.30 1.31 7.95
N TRP A 43 -12.61 0.19 7.78
CA TRP A 43 -12.03 -0.18 6.50
C TRP A 43 -13.00 -1.00 5.64
N GLU A 44 -13.12 -0.58 4.40
CA GLU A 44 -13.76 -1.34 3.31
C GLU A 44 -12.72 -1.61 2.22
N SER A 45 -13.01 -2.53 1.29
CA SER A 45 -12.07 -2.82 0.22
C SER A 45 -12.74 -3.32 -1.05
N VAL A 46 -12.10 -3.04 -2.19
CA VAL A 46 -12.44 -3.58 -3.49
C VAL A 46 -11.21 -4.27 -4.11
N PRO A 47 -11.40 -5.31 -4.96
CA PRO A 47 -10.33 -5.80 -5.82
C PRO A 47 -9.76 -4.65 -6.66
N TYR A 48 -8.47 -4.73 -6.98
CA TYR A 48 -7.88 -3.73 -7.86
C TYR A 48 -8.38 -3.92 -9.30
N GLY A 49 -9.03 -2.91 -9.85
CA GLY A 49 -9.57 -2.91 -11.20
C GLY A 49 -10.60 -1.80 -11.43
N GLU A 50 -11.18 -1.80 -12.62
CA GLU A 50 -12.19 -0.80 -13.01
C GLU A 50 -13.62 -1.21 -12.61
N ASP A 51 -13.86 -2.49 -12.38
CA ASP A 51 -15.21 -3.05 -12.20
C ASP A 51 -15.89 -2.50 -10.94
N ASP A 52 -15.16 -2.43 -9.82
CA ASP A 52 -15.69 -2.02 -8.52
C ASP A 52 -15.38 -0.54 -8.16
N VAL A 53 -14.97 0.26 -9.13
CA VAL A 53 -14.64 1.69 -8.92
C VAL A 53 -15.81 2.48 -8.31
N ASN A 54 -17.03 2.11 -8.64
CA ASN A 54 -18.23 2.80 -8.16
C ASN A 54 -18.59 2.50 -6.70
N ASP A 55 -18.00 1.44 -6.11
CA ASP A 55 -18.21 1.10 -4.71
C ASP A 55 -17.34 1.98 -3.79
N VAL A 56 -16.29 2.60 -4.34
CA VAL A 56 -15.47 3.56 -3.61
C VAL A 56 -16.21 4.90 -3.50
N PRO A 57 -16.32 5.55 -2.31
CA PRO A 57 -17.02 6.82 -2.13
C PRO A 57 -16.48 7.95 -3.01
N ASP A 58 -17.36 8.72 -3.66
CA ASP A 58 -17.01 9.84 -4.54
C ASP A 58 -17.20 11.21 -3.88
N ASP A 59 -17.80 11.25 -2.73
CA ASP A 59 -18.10 12.43 -1.92
C ASP A 59 -17.27 12.52 -0.61
N ARG A 60 -16.50 11.47 -0.28
CA ARG A 60 -15.75 11.38 0.96
C ARG A 60 -14.25 11.39 0.70
N ARG A 61 -13.53 12.15 1.52
CA ARG A 61 -12.08 12.05 1.66
C ARG A 61 -11.72 10.99 2.68
N GLY A 62 -10.45 10.59 2.75
CA GLY A 62 -10.05 9.58 3.72
C GLY A 62 -8.67 9.00 3.47
N ILE A 63 -8.40 7.93 4.19
CA ILE A 63 -7.19 7.13 4.06
C ILE A 63 -7.47 5.96 3.14
N TYR A 64 -6.46 5.56 2.39
CA TYR A 64 -6.51 4.34 1.58
C TYR A 64 -5.20 3.57 1.67
N ALA A 65 -5.28 2.26 1.43
CA ALA A 65 -4.13 1.39 1.36
C ALA A 65 -4.24 0.45 0.17
N PHE A 66 -3.09 0.11 -0.40
CA PHE A 66 -2.97 -1.04 -1.29
C PHE A 66 -2.36 -2.18 -0.52
N ALA A 67 -3.03 -3.32 -0.52
CA ALA A 67 -2.53 -4.54 0.08
C ALA A 67 -2.65 -5.71 -0.90
N VAL A 68 -1.63 -6.55 -0.93
CA VAL A 68 -1.75 -7.89 -1.48
C VAL A 68 -2.44 -8.73 -0.43
N CYS A 69 -3.54 -9.38 -0.79
CA CYS A 69 -4.29 -10.23 0.10
C CYS A 69 -4.82 -11.45 -0.65
N HIS A 70 -4.52 -12.62 -0.14
CA HIS A 70 -5.10 -13.87 -0.60
C HIS A 70 -5.80 -14.55 0.56
N GLU A 71 -7.10 -14.71 0.41
CA GLU A 71 -7.96 -15.41 1.37
C GLU A 71 -8.26 -16.80 0.82
N ASN A 72 -8.19 -17.80 1.68
CA ASN A 72 -8.58 -19.17 1.37
C ASN A 72 -9.18 -19.82 2.64
N ASP A 73 -9.94 -20.91 2.45
CA ASP A 73 -10.66 -21.57 3.54
C ASP A 73 -9.78 -22.48 4.41
N VAL A 74 -8.52 -22.66 4.07
CA VAL A 74 -7.63 -23.65 4.72
C VAL A 74 -6.57 -22.99 5.61
N LEU A 75 -6.03 -21.86 5.18
CA LEU A 75 -4.98 -21.12 5.89
C LEU A 75 -5.49 -19.77 6.37
N PRO A 76 -4.87 -19.20 7.44
CA PRO A 76 -5.14 -17.81 7.80
C PRO A 76 -4.94 -16.89 6.60
N PRO A 77 -5.71 -15.79 6.49
CA PRO A 77 -5.52 -14.81 5.42
C PRO A 77 -4.05 -14.38 5.34
N ASN A 78 -3.47 -14.45 4.15
CA ASN A 78 -2.11 -13.99 3.89
C ASN A 78 -2.17 -12.64 3.21
N GLY A 79 -1.73 -11.59 3.89
CA GLY A 79 -1.79 -10.24 3.39
C GLY A 79 -0.61 -9.38 3.81
N CYS A 80 -0.28 -8.42 2.97
CA CYS A 80 0.75 -7.43 3.27
C CYS A 80 0.35 -6.06 2.72
N VAL A 81 0.45 -5.03 3.58
CA VAL A 81 0.22 -3.65 3.16
C VAL A 81 1.41 -3.15 2.36
N PHE A 82 1.16 -2.78 1.13
CA PHE A 82 2.18 -2.32 0.20
C PHE A 82 2.34 -0.80 0.16
N TYR A 83 1.23 -0.08 0.26
CA TYR A 83 1.24 1.38 0.20
C TYR A 83 0.06 1.95 1.01
N ILE A 84 0.28 3.08 1.66
CA ILE A 84 -0.77 3.88 2.33
C ILE A 84 -0.70 5.31 1.80
N GLY A 85 -1.85 5.95 1.66
CA GLY A 85 -1.95 7.33 1.27
C GLY A 85 -3.28 7.96 1.67
N ILE A 86 -3.45 9.24 1.37
CA ILE A 86 -4.66 10.00 1.66
C ILE A 86 -5.28 10.61 0.40
N ALA A 87 -6.60 10.69 0.39
CA ALA A 87 -7.40 11.46 -0.54
C ALA A 87 -7.90 12.73 0.15
N GLY A 88 -7.85 13.86 -0.54
CA GLY A 88 -8.35 15.13 0.01
C GLY A 88 -7.38 15.85 0.94
N ARG A 89 -6.06 15.68 0.78
CA ARG A 89 -5.03 16.31 1.62
C ARG A 89 -5.11 17.84 1.61
N ASP A 90 -5.06 18.44 0.46
CA ASP A 90 -5.06 19.90 0.24
C ASP A 90 -6.13 20.28 -0.82
N SER A 91 -7.11 19.42 -1.03
CA SER A 91 -8.15 19.56 -2.05
C SER A 91 -9.39 18.77 -1.64
N ASN A 92 -10.53 19.05 -2.29
CA ASN A 92 -11.77 18.30 -2.07
C ASN A 92 -11.82 16.96 -2.84
N ARG A 93 -10.66 16.39 -3.19
CA ARG A 93 -10.63 15.12 -3.93
C ARG A 93 -11.14 13.96 -3.08
N SER A 94 -12.08 13.22 -3.66
CA SER A 94 -12.65 12.04 -3.02
C SER A 94 -11.72 10.82 -3.11
N LEU A 95 -12.05 9.80 -2.32
CA LEU A 95 -11.40 8.50 -2.38
C LEU A 95 -11.50 7.87 -3.77
N ARG A 96 -12.67 7.94 -4.43
CA ARG A 96 -12.89 7.44 -5.80
C ARG A 96 -12.04 8.17 -6.84
N GLU A 97 -11.97 9.49 -6.76
CA GLU A 97 -11.12 10.27 -7.68
C GLU A 97 -9.64 9.93 -7.50
N ARG A 98 -9.24 9.69 -6.25
CA ARG A 98 -7.88 9.26 -5.95
C ARG A 98 -7.61 7.84 -6.46
N TYR A 99 -8.55 6.92 -6.31
CA TYR A 99 -8.44 5.55 -6.83
C TYR A 99 -8.32 5.55 -8.36
N LYS A 100 -9.10 6.37 -9.08
CA LYS A 100 -8.99 6.53 -10.55
C LYS A 100 -7.60 6.97 -11.02
N ASP A 101 -6.81 7.65 -10.19
CA ASP A 101 -5.40 7.95 -10.53
C ASP A 101 -4.55 6.69 -10.63
N TYR A 102 -4.86 5.67 -9.87
CA TYR A 102 -4.18 4.37 -9.88
C TYR A 102 -4.70 3.40 -10.95
N LEU A 103 -5.75 3.75 -11.66
CA LEU A 103 -6.25 3.04 -12.85
C LEU A 103 -5.76 3.70 -14.15
N ASN A 104 -5.19 4.89 -14.06
CA ASN A 104 -4.69 5.64 -15.21
C ASN A 104 -3.20 5.31 -15.47
N ALA A 105 -2.94 4.55 -16.56
CA ALA A 105 -1.59 4.13 -16.93
C ALA A 105 -0.58 5.29 -17.02
N LYS A 106 -0.99 6.45 -17.60
CA LYS A 106 -0.11 7.63 -17.73
C LYS A 106 0.28 8.22 -16.36
N LYS A 107 -0.61 8.14 -15.35
CA LYS A 107 -0.32 8.60 -13.98
C LYS A 107 0.51 7.59 -13.21
N ILE A 108 0.25 6.30 -13.41
CA ILE A 108 0.98 5.19 -12.80
C ILE A 108 2.46 5.24 -13.24
N LEU A 109 2.72 5.34 -14.55
CA LEU A 109 4.08 5.32 -15.12
C LEU A 109 4.95 6.51 -14.68
N LYS A 110 4.38 7.59 -14.16
CA LYS A 110 5.14 8.71 -13.56
C LYS A 110 5.65 8.40 -12.15
N ARG A 111 5.26 7.27 -11.57
CA ARG A 111 5.53 6.88 -10.19
C ARG A 111 6.08 5.46 -10.17
N GLU A 112 7.38 5.31 -10.41
CA GLU A 112 8.06 4.03 -10.65
C GLU A 112 7.70 2.93 -9.64
N ARG A 113 7.65 3.27 -8.34
CA ARG A 113 7.30 2.29 -7.29
C ARG A 113 5.85 1.84 -7.37
N ILE A 114 4.94 2.75 -7.68
CA ILE A 114 3.52 2.41 -7.89
C ILE A 114 3.36 1.58 -9.15
N ALA A 115 4.08 1.94 -10.22
CA ALA A 115 4.10 1.16 -11.45
C ALA A 115 4.58 -0.27 -11.20
N ARG A 116 5.68 -0.45 -10.43
CA ARG A 116 6.16 -1.77 -10.01
C ARG A 116 5.12 -2.52 -9.18
N MET A 117 4.56 -1.88 -8.16
CA MET A 117 3.53 -2.49 -7.31
C MET A 117 2.34 -3.00 -8.13
N ILE A 118 1.74 -2.13 -8.93
CA ILE A 118 0.56 -2.47 -9.72
C ILE A 118 0.92 -3.48 -10.81
N GLY A 119 1.99 -3.24 -11.57
CA GLY A 119 2.41 -4.11 -12.66
C GLY A 119 2.70 -5.55 -12.22
N THR A 120 3.23 -5.71 -11.01
CA THR A 120 3.61 -7.04 -10.50
C THR A 120 2.45 -7.76 -9.82
N TRP A 121 1.60 -7.05 -9.06
CA TRP A 121 0.62 -7.69 -8.16
C TRP A 121 -0.84 -7.36 -8.45
N HIS A 122 -1.19 -6.67 -9.54
CA HIS A 122 -2.57 -6.23 -9.82
C HIS A 122 -3.64 -7.34 -9.68
N GLN A 123 -3.29 -8.59 -9.97
CA GLN A 123 -4.24 -9.73 -9.89
C GLN A 123 -4.66 -10.10 -8.47
N VAL A 124 -3.82 -9.79 -7.47
CA VAL A 124 -4.07 -10.10 -6.05
C VAL A 124 -4.05 -8.85 -5.18
N LEU A 125 -3.99 -7.67 -5.81
CA LEU A 125 -3.99 -6.39 -5.14
C LEU A 125 -5.42 -5.98 -4.80
N ARG A 126 -5.61 -5.44 -3.60
CA ARG A 126 -6.88 -4.83 -3.17
C ARG A 126 -6.64 -3.38 -2.81
N PHE A 127 -7.64 -2.56 -3.09
CA PHE A 127 -7.71 -1.18 -2.64
C PHE A 127 -8.59 -1.11 -1.41
N TYR A 128 -7.98 -0.89 -0.26
CA TYR A 128 -8.65 -0.63 1.01
C TYR A 128 -8.87 0.87 1.17
N TYR A 129 -9.99 1.26 1.74
CA TYR A 129 -10.30 2.66 2.00
C TYR A 129 -11.08 2.81 3.31
N ALA A 130 -10.81 3.90 4.00
CA ALA A 130 -11.50 4.31 5.21
C ALA A 130 -11.89 5.78 5.07
N PRO A 131 -13.18 6.08 4.82
CA PRO A 131 -13.67 7.45 4.85
C PRO A 131 -13.47 8.07 6.24
N VAL A 132 -13.11 9.34 6.27
CA VAL A 132 -12.99 10.10 7.51
C VAL A 132 -14.12 11.12 7.62
N ASP A 133 -14.36 11.64 8.83
CA ASP A 133 -15.36 12.65 9.06
C ASP A 133 -15.03 13.96 8.35
N ASP A 134 -16.08 14.71 7.97
CA ASP A 134 -15.94 15.93 7.19
C ASP A 134 -15.26 17.05 7.98
N ASP A 135 -15.33 17.02 9.31
CA ASP A 135 -14.71 17.96 10.24
C ASP A 135 -13.24 17.65 10.55
N MET A 136 -12.73 16.47 10.19
CA MET A 136 -11.31 16.14 10.34
C MET A 136 -10.45 17.15 9.56
N SER A 137 -9.49 17.79 10.21
CA SER A 137 -8.62 18.76 9.54
C SER A 137 -7.64 18.05 8.56
N SER A 138 -7.12 18.81 7.60
CA SER A 138 -6.08 18.28 6.69
C SER A 138 -4.79 17.91 7.41
N ASP A 139 -4.49 18.56 8.52
CA ASP A 139 -3.29 18.26 9.31
C ASP A 139 -3.48 17.01 10.17
N ASP A 140 -4.71 16.78 10.70
CA ASP A 140 -5.04 15.54 11.40
C ASP A 140 -4.98 14.35 10.43
N LEU A 141 -5.51 14.52 9.22
CA LEU A 141 -5.45 13.50 8.18
C LEU A 141 -4.00 13.15 7.78
N LYS A 142 -3.10 14.15 7.69
CA LYS A 142 -1.66 13.92 7.47
C LYS A 142 -1.00 13.21 8.65
N THR A 143 -1.39 13.58 9.87
CA THR A 143 -0.87 12.96 11.08
C THR A 143 -1.28 11.49 11.13
N LEU A 144 -2.53 11.17 10.83
CA LEU A 144 -3.05 9.82 10.76
C LEU A 144 -2.36 9.00 9.67
N GLU A 145 -2.16 9.54 8.46
CA GLU A 145 -1.36 8.89 7.41
C GLU A 145 0.03 8.51 7.89
N LYS A 146 0.70 9.45 8.56
CA LYS A 146 2.05 9.25 9.07
C LYS A 146 2.11 8.19 10.18
N GLN A 147 1.14 8.19 11.08
CA GLN A 147 1.00 7.18 12.13
C GLN A 147 0.82 5.79 11.54
N LEU A 148 -0.12 5.63 10.61
CA LEU A 148 -0.38 4.36 9.92
C LEU A 148 0.85 3.88 9.13
N ASN A 149 1.51 4.76 8.39
CA ASN A 149 2.75 4.42 7.69
C ASN A 149 3.86 4.00 8.65
N THR A 150 3.94 4.62 9.84
CA THR A 150 4.94 4.29 10.86
C THR A 150 4.61 2.97 11.56
N ALA A 151 3.34 2.68 11.84
CA ALA A 151 2.90 1.42 12.45
C ALA A 151 3.08 0.23 11.51
N LEU A 152 2.62 0.36 10.27
CA LEU A 152 2.53 -0.74 9.31
C LEU A 152 3.76 -0.90 8.42
N LEU A 153 4.63 0.10 8.34
CA LEU A 153 5.87 0.11 7.55
C LEU A 153 5.70 -0.42 6.11
N PRO A 154 4.76 0.12 5.31
CA PRO A 154 4.42 -0.44 4.01
C PRO A 154 5.63 -0.59 3.10
N VAL A 155 5.63 -1.63 2.25
CA VAL A 155 6.76 -2.00 1.37
C VAL A 155 7.19 -0.83 0.48
N PHE A 156 6.23 -0.10 -0.10
CA PHE A 156 6.48 0.99 -1.05
C PHE A 156 6.37 2.40 -0.44
N ALA A 157 6.23 2.52 0.89
CA ALA A 157 6.25 3.83 1.56
C ALA A 157 7.66 4.44 1.56
N GLU A 158 7.78 5.72 1.22
CA GLU A 158 9.08 6.42 1.13
C GLU A 158 9.24 7.59 2.08
N GLY A 159 8.22 8.41 2.19
CA GLY A 159 8.33 9.75 2.74
C GLY A 159 7.55 10.00 4.02
N ASP A 160 6.48 9.28 4.20
CA ASP A 160 5.43 9.60 5.18
C ASP A 160 5.59 8.79 6.48
N LEU A 161 6.84 8.59 6.90
CA LEU A 161 7.23 7.97 8.16
C LEU A 161 7.68 9.04 9.17
N GLU A 162 7.58 8.73 10.44
CA GLU A 162 8.24 9.53 11.49
C GLU A 162 9.75 9.61 11.27
N GLY A 163 10.35 10.75 11.60
CA GLY A 163 11.71 11.06 11.17
C GLY A 163 12.79 10.09 11.66
N ASP A 164 12.67 9.62 12.89
CA ASP A 164 13.57 8.62 13.48
C ASP A 164 13.39 7.23 12.85
N VAL A 165 12.15 6.79 12.59
CA VAL A 165 11.83 5.54 11.91
C VAL A 165 12.33 5.55 10.48
N LYS A 166 12.16 6.67 9.78
CA LYS A 166 12.69 6.86 8.42
C LYS A 166 14.22 6.73 8.39
N LYS A 167 14.90 7.30 9.37
CA LYS A 167 16.36 7.20 9.49
C LYS A 167 16.81 5.77 9.76
N LYS A 168 16.16 5.07 10.68
CA LYS A 168 16.45 3.67 11.02
C LYS A 168 16.21 2.75 9.82
N ARG A 169 15.05 2.88 9.15
CA ARG A 169 14.74 2.06 7.97
C ARG A 169 15.77 2.21 6.84
N ARG A 170 16.34 3.42 6.66
CA ARG A 170 17.39 3.64 5.65
C ARG A 170 18.71 2.94 5.98
N ALA A 171 18.98 2.64 7.24
CA ALA A 171 20.20 1.96 7.64
C ALA A 171 20.22 0.46 7.28
N PHE A 172 19.04 -0.11 6.94
CA PHE A 172 18.88 -1.53 6.60
C PHE A 172 18.49 -1.77 5.12
N ARG A 173 18.54 -0.72 4.29
CA ARG A 173 18.23 -0.80 2.84
C ARG A 173 19.44 -0.49 1.98
#